data_c1e4ad100c7a575d94ccefd2368baefd
#
_entry.id   c1e4ad100c7a575d94ccefd2368baefd
#
_cell.length_a   1.000
_cell.length_b   1.000
_cell.length_c   1.000
_cell.angle_alpha   90.00
_cell.angle_beta   90.00
_cell.angle_gamma   90.00
#
_symmetry.space_group_name_H-M   'P 1'
#
loop_
_entity.id
_entity.type
_entity.pdbx_description
1 polymer ?
#
loop_
_entity_poly.entity_id
_entity_poly.type
_entity_poly.pdbx_seq_one_letter_code
_entity_poly.pdbx_strand_id
1 'polypeptide(L)'
;MNKQVLTIRGGIKPTSSKRIDYIDLIKGIAIIGVVWSHTVHPQWYNVTYINALFFFLSGFFFKEEPFPAFLKKKVKTLIIPFTFFYLLSYPFRIIFNLWDYRTLNNFDWGCIFDVFDITNKSDYLFVNVPLWFIFCLFAMQLIYWCMNKITPEKYRTIIYLILTAVIMIWNEEIKSYPTIFMFNNAVQWLPYFIIGNLFGLKLSRLILDYPSKYIIVLTTLVTFIGLQAIDCNLPAYFFLKAIVLFLCFMSALSYFNDNKNHICAIVRTLGTSTLFILCIHILIQTPFQRAIMKIFGHREVFTGYIDVALTLLVIYLLIPFVNKYLPWAIGKKR
;
A
#
# COMPACT_ATOMS: atom_id res chain seq x y z
N MET A 1 -0.45 63.99 -12.26
CA MET A 1 0.30 62.73 -12.46
C MET A 1 -0.45 61.62 -11.74
N ASN A 2 -1.33 60.94 -12.45
CA ASN A 2 -2.12 59.81 -11.92
C ASN A 2 -1.37 58.49 -12.14
N LYS A 3 -0.99 57.82 -11.04
CA LYS A 3 -0.53 56.42 -11.10
C LYS A 3 -1.75 55.51 -11.05
N GLN A 4 -2.10 54.93 -12.21
CA GLN A 4 -3.02 53.81 -12.27
C GLN A 4 -2.35 52.55 -11.72
N VAL A 5 -2.88 52.05 -10.62
CA VAL A 5 -2.50 50.73 -10.05
C VAL A 5 -3.35 49.67 -10.81
N LEU A 6 -2.73 48.93 -11.71
CA LEU A 6 -3.32 47.79 -12.36
C LEU A 6 -3.47 46.63 -11.37
N THR A 7 -4.68 46.44 -10.86
CA THR A 7 -5.04 45.29 -10.03
C THR A 7 -5.35 44.12 -10.97
N ILE A 8 -4.40 43.24 -11.20
CA ILE A 8 -4.63 41.98 -11.90
C ILE A 8 -5.32 41.03 -10.90
N ARG A 9 -6.65 41.09 -10.83
CA ARG A 9 -7.49 40.05 -10.22
C ARG A 9 -7.85 39.03 -11.30
N GLY A 10 -6.90 38.14 -11.61
CA GLY A 10 -7.13 36.90 -12.33
C GLY A 10 -7.10 35.75 -11.33
N GLY A 11 -8.15 35.53 -10.58
CA GLY A 11 -8.34 34.34 -9.76
C GLY A 11 -8.42 33.10 -10.67
N ILE A 12 -7.31 32.43 -10.90
CA ILE A 12 -7.30 31.09 -11.48
C ILE A 12 -8.01 30.20 -10.47
N LYS A 13 -9.31 29.90 -10.75
CA LYS A 13 -10.02 28.83 -10.03
C LYS A 13 -9.14 27.59 -10.14
N PRO A 14 -8.82 26.89 -9.04
CA PRO A 14 -8.11 25.64 -9.12
C PRO A 14 -8.97 24.70 -9.95
N THR A 15 -8.54 24.40 -11.17
CA THR A 15 -9.10 23.32 -11.98
C THR A 15 -9.10 22.08 -11.09
N SER A 16 -10.27 21.48 -10.89
CA SER A 16 -10.41 20.21 -10.17
C SER A 16 -9.30 19.29 -10.66
N SER A 17 -8.41 18.87 -9.76
CA SER A 17 -7.30 18.00 -10.13
C SER A 17 -7.90 16.77 -10.79
N LYS A 18 -7.77 16.69 -12.12
CA LYS A 18 -8.31 15.58 -12.91
C LYS A 18 -7.71 14.30 -12.29
N ARG A 19 -8.57 13.39 -11.88
CA ARG A 19 -8.16 12.12 -11.27
C ARG A 19 -7.27 11.40 -12.26
N ILE A 20 -6.15 10.86 -11.79
CA ILE A 20 -5.20 10.13 -12.63
C ILE A 20 -5.65 8.66 -12.61
N ASP A 21 -6.47 8.28 -13.57
CA ASP A 21 -7.17 6.98 -13.60
C ASP A 21 -6.24 5.77 -13.64
N TYR A 22 -5.08 5.88 -14.32
CA TYR A 22 -4.14 4.77 -14.36
C TYR A 22 -3.49 4.46 -13.00
N ILE A 23 -3.43 5.42 -12.06
CA ILE A 23 -2.95 5.16 -10.70
C ILE A 23 -3.91 4.22 -9.95
N ASP A 24 -5.22 4.34 -10.21
CA ASP A 24 -6.18 3.41 -9.62
C ASP A 24 -6.07 2.02 -10.26
N LEU A 25 -5.67 1.90 -11.52
CA LEU A 25 -5.31 0.61 -12.13
C LEU A 25 -4.08 0.00 -11.46
N ILE A 26 -3.03 0.80 -11.23
CA ILE A 26 -1.82 0.35 -10.51
C ILE A 26 -2.19 -0.20 -9.13
N LYS A 27 -2.97 0.55 -8.35
CA LYS A 27 -3.45 0.11 -7.03
C LYS A 27 -4.28 -1.16 -7.12
N GLY A 28 -5.13 -1.29 -8.15
CA GLY A 28 -5.97 -2.46 -8.38
C GLY A 28 -5.15 -3.71 -8.65
N ILE A 29 -4.16 -3.64 -9.53
CA ILE A 29 -3.24 -4.76 -9.79
C ILE A 29 -2.41 -5.07 -8.54
N ALA A 30 -1.91 -4.05 -7.85
CA ALA A 30 -1.13 -4.23 -6.65
C ALA A 30 -1.93 -4.92 -5.54
N ILE A 31 -3.20 -4.54 -5.29
CA ILE A 31 -4.00 -5.18 -4.24
C ILE A 31 -4.38 -6.63 -4.59
N ILE A 32 -4.58 -6.95 -5.87
CA ILE A 32 -4.73 -8.34 -6.33
C ILE A 32 -3.47 -9.13 -5.95
N GLY A 33 -2.29 -8.56 -6.20
CA GLY A 33 -1.03 -9.18 -5.80
C GLY A 33 -0.91 -9.38 -4.29
N VAL A 34 -1.34 -8.42 -3.45
CA VAL A 34 -1.37 -8.62 -1.99
C VAL A 34 -2.25 -9.82 -1.61
N VAL A 35 -3.45 -9.92 -2.14
CA VAL A 35 -4.33 -11.08 -1.89
C VAL A 35 -3.67 -12.38 -2.34
N TRP A 36 -3.01 -12.36 -3.49
CA TRP A 36 -2.29 -13.52 -4.01
C TRP A 36 -1.12 -13.94 -3.12
N SER A 37 -0.40 -13.03 -2.50
CA SER A 37 0.73 -13.35 -1.61
C SER A 37 0.34 -14.15 -0.37
N HIS A 38 -0.95 -14.19 -0.02
CA HIS A 38 -1.48 -14.95 1.09
C HIS A 38 -2.01 -16.34 0.68
N THR A 39 -1.73 -16.76 -0.56
CA THR A 39 -2.00 -18.11 -1.09
C THR A 39 -0.71 -18.84 -1.45
N VAL A 40 -0.82 -20.04 -2.04
CA VAL A 40 0.31 -20.68 -2.69
C VAL A 40 0.57 -19.97 -4.02
N HIS A 41 1.76 -19.44 -4.18
CA HIS A 41 2.20 -18.70 -5.36
C HIS A 41 3.57 -19.18 -5.84
N PRO A 42 3.97 -18.90 -7.10
CA PRO A 42 5.29 -19.24 -7.61
C PRO A 42 6.41 -18.54 -6.83
N GLN A 43 7.57 -19.19 -6.74
CA GLN A 43 8.74 -18.68 -6.00
C GLN A 43 9.27 -17.34 -6.52
N TRP A 44 9.09 -17.04 -7.83
CA TRP A 44 9.49 -15.75 -8.41
C TRP A 44 8.64 -14.57 -7.95
N TYR A 45 7.46 -14.84 -7.37
CA TYR A 45 6.58 -13.79 -6.89
C TYR A 45 7.08 -13.24 -5.55
N ASN A 46 7.27 -11.94 -5.47
CA ASN A 46 7.74 -11.26 -4.26
C ASN A 46 6.84 -10.06 -3.93
N VAL A 47 6.01 -10.21 -2.89
CA VAL A 47 5.08 -9.18 -2.41
C VAL A 47 5.79 -7.92 -1.90
N THR A 48 7.07 -8.01 -1.56
CA THR A 48 7.85 -6.87 -1.06
C THR A 48 7.87 -5.71 -2.04
N TYR A 49 7.92 -5.99 -3.36
CA TYR A 49 7.80 -4.95 -4.39
C TYR A 49 6.44 -4.24 -4.36
N ILE A 50 5.38 -4.98 -4.06
CA ILE A 50 4.02 -4.44 -4.00
C ILE A 50 3.85 -3.56 -2.77
N ASN A 51 4.37 -3.99 -1.61
CA ASN A 51 4.38 -3.18 -0.41
C ASN A 51 5.15 -1.86 -0.63
N ALA A 52 6.34 -1.95 -1.24
CA ALA A 52 7.14 -0.78 -1.62
C ALA A 52 6.36 0.17 -2.55
N LEU A 53 5.62 -0.37 -3.54
CA LEU A 53 4.78 0.42 -4.44
C LEU A 53 3.66 1.16 -3.68
N PHE A 54 3.01 0.53 -2.71
CA PHE A 54 1.99 1.20 -1.91
C PHE A 54 2.56 2.33 -1.05
N PHE A 55 3.75 2.17 -0.48
CA PHE A 55 4.42 3.26 0.25
C PHE A 55 4.83 4.40 -0.69
N PHE A 56 5.36 4.09 -1.87
CA PHE A 56 5.65 5.08 -2.92
C PHE A 56 4.39 5.87 -3.32
N LEU A 57 3.28 5.19 -3.61
CA LEU A 57 2.02 5.83 -3.96
C LEU A 57 1.44 6.65 -2.80
N SER A 58 1.67 6.23 -1.56
CA SER A 58 1.25 6.99 -0.38
C SER A 58 2.04 8.29 -0.25
N GLY A 59 3.33 8.28 -0.55
CA GLY A 59 4.16 9.49 -0.66
C GLY A 59 3.71 10.40 -1.80
N PHE A 60 3.41 9.83 -2.96
CA PHE A 60 2.91 10.55 -4.13
C PHE A 60 1.67 11.42 -3.82
N PHE A 61 0.77 10.92 -2.97
CA PHE A 61 -0.46 11.63 -2.59
C PHE A 61 -0.34 12.41 -1.25
N PHE A 62 0.81 12.39 -0.60
CA PHE A 62 0.99 13.12 0.65
C PHE A 62 0.93 14.63 0.41
N LYS A 63 0.13 15.30 1.25
CA LYS A 63 0.04 16.76 1.30
C LYS A 63 0.29 17.23 2.71
N GLU A 64 1.13 18.23 2.84
CA GLU A 64 1.38 18.89 4.13
C GLU A 64 0.16 19.71 4.52
N GLU A 65 -0.31 19.50 5.75
CA GLU A 65 -1.44 20.18 6.37
C GLU A 65 -1.04 20.60 7.79
N PRO A 66 -1.71 21.58 8.42
CA PRO A 66 -1.50 21.90 9.85
C PRO A 66 -1.73 20.65 10.72
N PHE A 67 -0.91 20.47 11.77
CA PHE A 67 -0.90 19.23 12.57
C PHE A 67 -2.28 18.74 13.05
N PRO A 68 -3.16 19.59 13.62
CA PRO A 68 -4.47 19.13 14.07
C PRO A 68 -5.34 18.59 12.92
N ALA A 69 -5.30 19.24 11.75
CA ALA A 69 -6.03 18.79 10.56
C ALA A 69 -5.44 17.49 10.00
N PHE A 70 -4.10 17.43 9.92
CA PHE A 70 -3.36 16.24 9.51
C PHE A 70 -3.71 15.06 10.42
N LEU A 71 -3.54 15.19 11.74
CA LEU A 71 -3.79 14.11 12.68
C LEU A 71 -5.25 13.64 12.64
N LYS A 72 -6.22 14.56 12.70
CA LYS A 72 -7.64 14.24 12.57
C LYS A 72 -7.96 13.45 11.31
N LYS A 73 -7.37 13.86 10.19
CA LYS A 73 -7.53 13.17 8.90
C LYS A 73 -6.94 11.77 8.94
N LYS A 74 -5.71 11.60 9.47
CA LYS A 74 -5.03 10.29 9.50
C LYS A 74 -5.69 9.34 10.50
N VAL A 75 -6.11 9.82 11.65
CA VAL A 75 -6.91 9.02 12.59
C VAL A 75 -8.19 8.52 11.89
N LYS A 76 -8.92 9.42 11.19
CA LYS A 76 -10.15 9.05 10.50
C LYS A 76 -9.92 8.05 9.35
N THR A 77 -8.83 8.19 8.58
CA THR A 77 -8.61 7.42 7.37
C THR A 77 -7.76 6.16 7.56
N LEU A 78 -7.05 6.04 8.67
CA LEU A 78 -6.17 4.90 8.96
C LEU A 78 -6.48 4.24 10.31
N ILE A 79 -6.51 5.00 11.41
CA ILE A 79 -6.66 4.40 12.75
C ILE A 79 -8.08 3.87 12.99
N ILE A 80 -9.13 4.62 12.62
CA ILE A 80 -10.51 4.13 12.77
C ILE A 80 -10.74 2.86 11.93
N PRO A 81 -10.38 2.79 10.63
CA PRO A 81 -10.43 1.54 9.87
C PRO A 81 -9.63 0.41 10.51
N PHE A 82 -8.38 0.68 10.90
CA PHE A 82 -7.54 -0.29 11.59
C PHE A 82 -8.26 -0.88 12.81
N THR A 83 -8.68 -0.03 13.74
CA THR A 83 -9.33 -0.47 14.99
C THR A 83 -10.60 -1.26 14.71
N PHE A 84 -11.45 -0.79 13.79
CA PHE A 84 -12.68 -1.49 13.44
C PHE A 84 -12.41 -2.90 12.90
N PHE A 85 -11.53 -3.03 11.90
CA PHE A 85 -11.25 -4.32 11.29
C PHE A 85 -10.41 -5.24 12.20
N TYR A 86 -9.57 -4.67 13.06
CA TYR A 86 -8.83 -5.44 14.06
C TYR A 86 -9.79 -6.10 15.06
N LEU A 87 -10.71 -5.32 15.63
CA LEU A 87 -11.72 -5.83 16.54
C LEU A 87 -12.69 -6.80 15.85
N LEU A 88 -13.08 -6.52 14.60
CA LEU A 88 -13.91 -7.41 13.80
C LEU A 88 -13.21 -8.76 13.54
N SER A 89 -11.90 -8.75 13.36
CA SER A 89 -11.13 -9.96 13.05
C SER A 89 -11.00 -10.92 14.24
N TYR A 90 -11.08 -10.42 15.47
CA TYR A 90 -10.91 -11.23 16.68
C TYR A 90 -11.92 -12.37 16.80
N PRO A 91 -13.26 -12.15 16.71
CA PRO A 91 -14.22 -13.25 16.71
C PRO A 91 -14.04 -14.23 15.54
N PHE A 92 -13.63 -13.77 14.36
CA PHE A 92 -13.29 -14.68 13.27
C PHE A 92 -12.09 -15.56 13.62
N ARG A 93 -11.10 -15.04 14.33
CA ARG A 93 -9.96 -15.83 14.81
C ARG A 93 -10.39 -16.94 15.75
N ILE A 94 -11.32 -16.66 16.66
CA ILE A 94 -11.91 -17.66 17.56
C ILE A 94 -12.64 -18.74 16.73
N ILE A 95 -13.50 -18.34 15.78
CA ILE A 95 -14.22 -19.25 14.90
C ILE A 95 -13.27 -20.15 14.11
N PHE A 96 -12.20 -19.57 13.54
CA PHE A 96 -11.21 -20.33 12.78
C PHE A 96 -10.45 -21.32 13.66
N ASN A 97 -10.10 -20.94 14.88
CA ASN A 97 -9.47 -21.86 15.85
C ASN A 97 -10.40 -23.04 16.19
N LEU A 98 -11.68 -22.75 16.48
CA LEU A 98 -12.69 -23.80 16.70
C LEU A 98 -12.87 -24.72 15.48
N TRP A 99 -12.80 -24.19 14.29
CA TRP A 99 -12.88 -24.98 13.06
C TRP A 99 -11.70 -25.95 12.95
N ASP A 100 -10.47 -25.46 13.21
CA ASP A 100 -9.25 -26.25 13.03
C ASP A 100 -9.06 -27.27 14.16
N TYR A 101 -9.26 -26.89 15.42
CA TYR A 101 -8.87 -27.67 16.59
C TYR A 101 -10.04 -28.26 17.38
N ARG A 102 -11.28 -27.88 17.07
CA ARG A 102 -12.50 -28.28 17.79
C ARG A 102 -12.52 -27.94 19.27
N THR A 103 -11.56 -27.15 19.75
CA THR A 103 -11.42 -26.71 21.14
C THR A 103 -10.80 -25.32 21.22
N LEU A 104 -11.03 -24.62 22.33
CA LEU A 104 -10.39 -23.35 22.66
C LEU A 104 -9.37 -23.48 23.80
N ASN A 105 -9.03 -24.69 24.23
CA ASN A 105 -8.14 -24.88 25.39
C ASN A 105 -6.78 -24.22 25.20
N ASN A 106 -6.25 -24.21 23.96
CA ASN A 106 -4.95 -23.63 23.62
C ASN A 106 -5.11 -22.30 22.85
N PHE A 107 -6.30 -21.68 22.87
CA PHE A 107 -6.48 -20.41 22.20
C PHE A 107 -5.83 -19.29 23.00
N ASP A 108 -4.96 -18.54 22.34
CA ASP A 108 -4.36 -17.36 22.96
C ASP A 108 -5.37 -16.20 23.00
N TRP A 109 -6.03 -16.05 24.13
CA TRP A 109 -6.97 -14.95 24.38
C TRP A 109 -6.29 -13.58 24.41
N GLY A 110 -4.98 -13.57 24.70
CA GLY A 110 -4.17 -12.37 24.75
C GLY A 110 -3.82 -11.80 23.39
N CYS A 111 -4.02 -12.53 22.29
CA CYS A 111 -3.66 -12.09 20.94
C CYS A 111 -4.33 -10.78 20.49
N ILE A 112 -5.41 -10.34 21.13
CA ILE A 112 -6.03 -9.03 20.91
C ILE A 112 -5.12 -7.86 21.34
N PHE A 113 -4.16 -8.13 22.24
CA PHE A 113 -3.18 -7.14 22.71
C PHE A 113 -1.88 -7.13 21.94
N ASP A 114 -1.72 -7.99 20.91
CA ASP A 114 -0.51 -8.05 20.07
C ASP A 114 -0.17 -6.70 19.43
N VAL A 115 -1.16 -5.83 19.26
CA VAL A 115 -0.93 -4.45 18.76
C VAL A 115 0.04 -3.65 19.65
N PHE A 116 0.16 -4.01 20.92
CA PHE A 116 1.08 -3.40 21.90
C PHE A 116 2.41 -4.18 22.05
N ASP A 117 2.56 -5.31 21.34
CA ASP A 117 3.80 -6.09 21.39
C ASP A 117 4.97 -5.31 20.77
N ILE A 118 6.06 -5.24 21.53
CA ILE A 118 7.28 -4.56 21.13
C ILE A 118 8.36 -5.53 20.63
N THR A 119 8.10 -6.84 20.69
CA THR A 119 9.15 -7.87 20.52
C THR A 119 9.47 -8.16 19.05
N ASN A 120 8.79 -7.51 18.11
CA ASN A 120 9.01 -7.68 16.66
C ASN A 120 8.90 -9.16 16.21
N LYS A 121 8.01 -9.94 16.87
CA LYS A 121 7.77 -11.34 16.53
C LYS A 121 7.20 -11.47 15.12
N SER A 122 7.48 -12.62 14.48
CA SER A 122 6.92 -12.99 13.18
C SER A 122 5.38 -12.96 13.13
N ASP A 123 4.73 -13.07 14.30
CA ASP A 123 3.29 -13.18 14.46
C ASP A 123 2.63 -11.87 14.91
N TYR A 124 3.33 -10.73 14.73
CA TYR A 124 2.76 -9.41 15.02
C TYR A 124 1.40 -9.23 14.34
N LEU A 125 0.39 -8.78 15.11
CA LEU A 125 -1.00 -8.67 14.68
C LEU A 125 -1.59 -10.01 14.19
N PHE A 126 -1.30 -11.11 14.87
CA PHE A 126 -1.77 -12.44 14.52
C PHE A 126 -3.29 -12.54 14.27
N VAL A 127 -4.08 -11.66 14.87
CA VAL A 127 -5.52 -11.54 14.63
C VAL A 127 -5.83 -11.25 13.16
N ASN A 128 -5.07 -10.32 12.55
CA ASN A 128 -5.19 -9.98 11.13
C ASN A 128 -3.87 -9.35 10.64
N VAL A 129 -2.95 -10.20 10.23
CA VAL A 129 -1.57 -9.80 9.87
C VAL A 129 -1.50 -8.63 8.89
N PRO A 130 -2.25 -8.56 7.76
CA PRO A 130 -2.17 -7.45 6.81
C PRO A 130 -2.39 -6.05 7.38
N LEU A 131 -3.03 -5.95 8.54
CA LEU A 131 -3.28 -4.65 9.19
C LEU A 131 -2.00 -3.93 9.62
N TRP A 132 -0.87 -4.66 9.73
CA TRP A 132 0.43 -4.05 10.03
C TRP A 132 0.77 -2.89 9.09
N PHE A 133 0.38 -3.02 7.82
CA PHE A 133 0.62 -2.01 6.79
C PHE A 133 -0.04 -0.66 7.13
N ILE A 134 -1.27 -0.68 7.64
CA ILE A 134 -2.03 0.53 7.97
C ILE A 134 -1.35 1.28 9.11
N PHE A 135 -0.93 0.55 10.12
CA PHE A 135 -0.27 1.12 11.29
C PHE A 135 1.11 1.68 10.92
N CYS A 136 1.89 0.91 10.15
CA CYS A 136 3.17 1.33 9.60
C CYS A 136 3.01 2.60 8.74
N LEU A 137 1.99 2.67 7.89
CA LEU A 137 1.71 3.84 7.06
C LEU A 137 1.34 5.07 7.90
N PHE A 138 0.58 4.89 8.99
CA PHE A 138 0.27 5.98 9.91
C PHE A 138 1.54 6.52 10.58
N ALA A 139 2.37 5.64 11.15
CA ALA A 139 3.64 6.00 11.77
C ALA A 139 4.57 6.71 10.78
N MET A 140 4.72 6.16 9.57
CA MET A 140 5.53 6.76 8.51
C MET A 140 5.08 8.17 8.13
N GLN A 141 3.77 8.38 7.98
CA GLN A 141 3.25 9.71 7.63
C GLN A 141 3.44 10.72 8.76
N LEU A 142 3.39 10.27 10.02
CA LEU A 142 3.68 11.09 11.18
C LEU A 142 5.18 11.49 11.21
N ILE A 143 6.08 10.51 11.03
CA ILE A 143 7.52 10.75 10.93
C ILE A 143 7.80 11.77 9.81
N TYR A 144 7.24 11.55 8.62
CA TYR A 144 7.46 12.42 7.47
C TYR A 144 6.92 13.83 7.69
N TRP A 145 5.76 13.96 8.36
CA TRP A 145 5.22 15.26 8.74
C TRP A 145 6.16 16.01 9.69
N CYS A 146 6.69 15.35 10.74
CA CYS A 146 7.68 15.92 11.65
C CYS A 146 8.94 16.33 10.91
N MET A 147 9.46 15.49 10.03
CA MET A 147 10.64 15.80 9.20
C MET A 147 10.43 17.08 8.37
N ASN A 148 9.25 17.24 7.76
CA ASN A 148 8.95 18.45 6.98
C ASN A 148 8.96 19.72 7.82
N LYS A 149 8.65 19.64 9.13
CA LYS A 149 8.65 20.80 10.03
C LYS A 149 10.06 21.24 10.46
N ILE A 150 10.96 20.27 10.62
CA ILE A 150 12.34 20.57 11.06
C ILE A 150 13.29 20.82 9.89
N THR A 151 12.94 20.38 8.68
CA THR A 151 13.83 20.49 7.51
C THR A 151 13.52 21.75 6.71
N PRO A 152 14.49 22.67 6.54
CA PRO A 152 14.31 23.86 5.69
C PRO A 152 13.97 23.48 4.26
N GLU A 153 12.97 24.12 3.67
CA GLU A 153 12.46 23.81 2.33
C GLU A 153 13.56 23.80 1.25
N LYS A 154 14.47 24.77 1.34
CA LYS A 154 15.61 24.93 0.41
C LYS A 154 16.48 23.67 0.30
N TYR A 155 16.68 22.95 1.42
CA TYR A 155 17.59 21.80 1.49
C TYR A 155 16.84 20.46 1.56
N ARG A 156 15.50 20.49 1.59
CA ARG A 156 14.64 19.32 1.83
C ARG A 156 14.97 18.15 0.88
N THR A 157 15.05 18.42 -0.40
CA THR A 157 15.35 17.37 -1.40
C THR A 157 16.69 16.69 -1.14
N ILE A 158 17.75 17.45 -0.90
CA ILE A 158 19.10 16.91 -0.66
C ILE A 158 19.13 16.12 0.64
N ILE A 159 18.59 16.69 1.72
CA ILE A 159 18.54 16.01 3.03
C ILE A 159 17.78 14.69 2.93
N TYR A 160 16.65 14.66 2.22
CA TYR A 160 15.82 13.47 2.10
C TYR A 160 16.48 12.40 1.22
N LEU A 161 17.22 12.78 0.18
CA LEU A 161 18.01 11.83 -0.60
C LEU A 161 19.17 11.24 0.21
N ILE A 162 19.86 12.05 1.01
CA ILE A 162 20.90 11.56 1.94
C ILE A 162 20.28 10.61 2.96
N LEU A 163 19.15 10.98 3.58
CA LEU A 163 18.45 10.13 4.53
C LEU A 163 18.00 8.82 3.90
N THR A 164 17.52 8.85 2.65
CA THR A 164 17.18 7.65 1.89
C THR A 164 18.38 6.72 1.76
N ALA A 165 19.55 7.26 1.39
CA ALA A 165 20.77 6.48 1.27
C ALA A 165 21.22 5.90 2.64
N VAL A 166 21.17 6.69 3.69
CA VAL A 166 21.49 6.26 5.06
C VAL A 166 20.57 5.11 5.51
N ILE A 167 19.25 5.24 5.33
CA ILE A 167 18.30 4.18 5.69
C ILE A 167 18.57 2.91 4.87
N MET A 168 18.95 3.03 3.59
CA MET A 168 19.26 1.85 2.77
C MET A 168 20.53 1.14 3.21
N ILE A 169 21.53 1.87 3.73
CA ILE A 169 22.77 1.26 4.25
C ILE A 169 22.48 0.50 5.55
N TRP A 170 21.71 1.07 6.47
CA TRP A 170 21.40 0.46 7.79
C TRP A 170 20.03 -0.24 7.83
N ASN A 171 19.53 -0.69 6.69
CA ASN A 171 18.17 -1.25 6.59
C ASN A 171 17.98 -2.50 7.48
N GLU A 172 18.95 -3.41 7.52
CA GLU A 172 18.84 -4.63 8.30
C GLU A 172 18.96 -4.35 9.81
N GLU A 173 19.81 -3.43 10.19
CA GLU A 173 19.92 -2.99 11.59
C GLU A 173 18.62 -2.33 12.05
N ILE A 174 18.05 -1.43 11.25
CA ILE A 174 16.77 -0.77 11.55
C ILE A 174 15.67 -1.82 11.74
N LYS A 175 15.60 -2.82 10.86
CA LYS A 175 14.61 -3.89 10.92
C LYS A 175 14.72 -4.71 12.20
N SER A 176 15.95 -4.95 12.70
CA SER A 176 16.20 -5.77 13.87
C SER A 176 15.81 -5.13 15.20
N TYR A 177 15.71 -3.80 15.26
CA TYR A 177 15.36 -3.09 16.49
C TYR A 177 13.88 -3.28 16.85
N PRO A 178 13.57 -3.79 18.06
CA PRO A 178 12.19 -3.88 18.52
C PRO A 178 11.63 -2.47 18.79
N THR A 179 10.47 -2.20 18.24
CA THR A 179 9.75 -0.93 18.48
C THR A 179 8.25 -1.15 18.60
N ILE A 180 7.60 -0.35 19.43
CA ILE A 180 6.14 -0.32 19.46
C ILE A 180 5.60 0.24 18.14
N PHE A 181 4.40 -0.21 17.76
CA PHE A 181 3.64 0.37 16.66
C PHE A 181 4.36 0.37 15.31
N MET A 182 5.23 -0.60 15.04
CA MET A 182 5.92 -0.75 13.76
C MET A 182 6.75 0.48 13.33
N PHE A 183 7.30 1.25 14.29
CA PHE A 183 8.12 2.43 13.95
C PHE A 183 9.38 2.05 13.18
N ASN A 184 10.03 0.92 13.53
CA ASN A 184 11.16 0.39 12.76
C ASN A 184 10.78 0.11 11.30
N ASN A 185 9.64 -0.56 11.07
CA ASN A 185 9.14 -0.83 9.72
C ASN A 185 8.80 0.49 9.00
N ALA A 186 8.21 1.46 9.70
CA ALA A 186 7.91 2.76 9.11
C ALA A 186 9.18 3.48 8.63
N VAL A 187 10.28 3.40 9.38
CA VAL A 187 11.57 3.96 8.97
C VAL A 187 12.18 3.15 7.82
N GLN A 188 12.13 1.81 7.87
CA GLN A 188 12.63 0.93 6.82
C GLN A 188 11.99 1.22 5.45
N TRP A 189 10.67 1.44 5.42
CA TRP A 189 9.94 1.71 4.18
C TRP A 189 9.88 3.18 3.78
N LEU A 190 10.38 4.10 4.64
CA LEU A 190 10.36 5.55 4.41
C LEU A 190 11.03 5.99 3.09
N PRO A 191 12.12 5.38 2.61
CA PRO A 191 12.74 5.70 1.32
C PRO A 191 11.77 5.72 0.15
N TYR A 192 10.89 4.72 0.05
CA TYR A 192 9.91 4.65 -1.03
C TYR A 192 8.89 5.78 -0.95
N PHE A 193 8.46 6.11 0.26
CA PHE A 193 7.55 7.23 0.50
C PHE A 193 8.20 8.57 0.14
N ILE A 194 9.45 8.79 0.54
CA ILE A 194 10.23 10.00 0.21
C ILE A 194 10.30 10.18 -1.31
N ILE A 195 10.73 9.15 -2.04
CA ILE A 195 10.86 9.21 -3.51
C ILE A 195 9.49 9.43 -4.17
N GLY A 196 8.43 8.78 -3.65
CA GLY A 196 7.06 9.01 -4.09
C GLY A 196 6.62 10.46 -3.92
N ASN A 197 6.92 11.09 -2.79
CA ASN A 197 6.56 12.48 -2.53
C ASN A 197 7.38 13.47 -3.35
N LEU A 198 8.71 13.28 -3.44
CA LEU A 198 9.60 14.21 -4.15
C LEU A 198 9.41 14.16 -5.67
N PHE A 199 9.22 12.98 -6.24
CA PHE A 199 9.30 12.77 -7.68
C PHE A 199 8.04 12.20 -8.33
N GLY A 200 7.16 11.54 -7.56
CA GLY A 200 6.03 10.78 -8.10
C GLY A 200 5.14 11.59 -9.04
N LEU A 201 4.74 12.80 -8.65
CA LEU A 201 3.89 13.65 -9.49
C LEU A 201 4.60 14.11 -10.77
N LYS A 202 5.89 14.45 -10.68
CA LYS A 202 6.70 14.85 -11.83
C LYS A 202 6.85 13.68 -12.81
N LEU A 203 7.18 12.50 -12.30
CA LEU A 203 7.30 11.26 -13.09
C LEU A 203 5.99 10.91 -13.78
N SER A 204 4.86 11.00 -13.06
CA SER A 204 3.52 10.74 -13.61
C SER A 204 3.21 11.66 -14.80
N ARG A 205 3.51 12.95 -14.67
CA ARG A 205 3.30 13.92 -15.78
C ARG A 205 4.23 13.63 -16.96
N LEU A 206 5.52 13.43 -16.70
CA LEU A 206 6.47 13.08 -17.74
C LEU A 206 6.06 11.84 -18.54
N ILE A 207 5.58 10.79 -17.85
CA ILE A 207 5.11 9.55 -18.49
C ILE A 207 3.84 9.82 -19.30
N LEU A 208 2.88 10.60 -18.79
CA LEU A 208 1.64 10.91 -19.53
C LEU A 208 1.91 11.75 -20.77
N ASP A 209 2.82 12.70 -20.68
CA ASP A 209 3.11 13.65 -21.75
C ASP A 209 4.13 13.09 -22.78
N TYR A 210 4.84 11.98 -22.44
CA TYR A 210 5.85 11.40 -23.32
C TYR A 210 5.21 10.70 -24.53
N PRO A 211 5.56 11.07 -25.77
CA PRO A 211 4.86 10.56 -26.95
C PRO A 211 5.10 9.06 -27.20
N SER A 212 6.27 8.55 -26.87
CA SER A 212 6.69 7.16 -27.15
C SER A 212 6.82 6.34 -25.86
N LYS A 213 5.74 6.22 -25.09
CA LYS A 213 5.71 5.52 -23.78
C LYS A 213 6.23 4.08 -23.85
N TYR A 214 6.08 3.40 -25.01
CA TYR A 214 6.59 2.04 -25.21
C TYR A 214 8.11 1.96 -25.03
N ILE A 215 8.86 3.03 -25.36
CA ILE A 215 10.30 3.09 -25.13
C ILE A 215 10.58 3.03 -23.62
N ILE A 216 9.83 3.78 -22.81
CA ILE A 216 9.98 3.76 -21.35
C ILE A 216 9.63 2.36 -20.82
N VAL A 217 8.54 1.76 -21.27
CA VAL A 217 8.15 0.39 -20.88
C VAL A 217 9.26 -0.60 -21.24
N LEU A 218 9.73 -0.58 -22.49
CA LEU A 218 10.74 -1.53 -22.96
C LEU A 218 12.07 -1.35 -22.20
N THR A 219 12.54 -0.12 -22.08
CA THR A 219 13.81 0.15 -21.38
C THR A 219 13.75 -0.21 -19.91
N THR A 220 12.67 0.15 -19.21
CA THR A 220 12.50 -0.20 -17.79
C THR A 220 12.32 -1.71 -17.59
N LEU A 221 11.61 -2.40 -18.49
CA LEU A 221 11.45 -3.85 -18.45
C LEU A 221 12.79 -4.57 -18.65
N VAL A 222 13.54 -4.20 -19.70
CA VAL A 222 14.86 -4.77 -19.99
C VAL A 222 15.82 -4.50 -18.83
N THR A 223 15.81 -3.28 -18.28
CA THR A 223 16.63 -2.93 -17.11
C THR A 223 16.25 -3.78 -15.90
N PHE A 224 14.95 -3.97 -15.64
CA PHE A 224 14.48 -4.79 -14.52
C PHE A 224 14.93 -6.25 -14.66
N ILE A 225 14.76 -6.83 -15.86
CA ILE A 225 15.22 -8.20 -16.15
C ILE A 225 16.74 -8.32 -15.97
N GLY A 226 17.49 -7.36 -16.49
CA GLY A 226 18.96 -7.34 -16.32
C GLY A 226 19.39 -7.24 -14.86
N LEU A 227 18.69 -6.42 -14.08
CA LEU A 227 18.92 -6.35 -12.63
C LEU A 227 18.56 -7.65 -11.91
N GLN A 228 17.57 -8.44 -12.38
CA GLN A 228 17.27 -9.74 -11.77
C GLN A 228 18.36 -10.78 -12.00
N ALA A 229 19.15 -10.65 -13.06
CA ALA A 229 20.26 -11.57 -13.36
C ALA A 229 21.48 -11.37 -12.43
N ILE A 230 21.52 -10.25 -11.69
CA ILE A 230 22.61 -9.95 -10.75
C ILE A 230 22.19 -10.44 -9.37
N ASP A 231 22.98 -11.35 -8.79
CA ASP A 231 22.80 -11.81 -7.40
C ASP A 231 23.41 -10.77 -6.45
N CYS A 232 22.57 -9.93 -5.88
CA CYS A 232 22.97 -8.89 -4.94
C CYS A 232 21.91 -8.71 -3.87
N ASN A 233 22.27 -8.98 -2.64
CA ASN A 233 21.36 -8.93 -1.48
C ASN A 233 21.36 -7.57 -0.76
N LEU A 234 22.02 -6.55 -1.30
CA LEU A 234 22.02 -5.20 -0.71
C LEU A 234 20.62 -4.56 -0.77
N PRO A 235 20.13 -3.99 0.34
CA PRO A 235 18.85 -3.29 0.38
C PRO A 235 18.73 -2.17 -0.67
N ALA A 236 19.83 -1.44 -0.92
CA ALA A 236 19.88 -0.42 -1.96
C ALA A 236 19.65 -1.00 -3.37
N TYR A 237 20.11 -2.23 -3.62
CA TYR A 237 19.90 -2.92 -4.89
C TYR A 237 18.43 -3.32 -5.07
N PHE A 238 17.80 -3.85 -4.00
CA PHE A 238 16.36 -4.12 -3.99
C PHE A 238 15.55 -2.83 -4.22
N PHE A 239 15.95 -1.73 -3.58
CA PHE A 239 15.32 -0.42 -3.78
C PHE A 239 15.37 0.02 -5.25
N LEU A 240 16.55 -0.09 -5.90
CA LEU A 240 16.70 0.23 -7.32
C LEU A 240 15.77 -0.62 -8.19
N LYS A 241 15.73 -1.94 -7.97
CA LYS A 241 14.83 -2.85 -8.70
C LYS A 241 13.35 -2.45 -8.53
N ALA A 242 12.94 -2.11 -7.31
CA ALA A 242 11.58 -1.67 -7.04
C ALA A 242 11.22 -0.38 -7.79
N ILE A 243 12.10 0.62 -7.79
CA ILE A 243 11.86 1.89 -8.51
C ILE A 243 11.75 1.65 -10.03
N VAL A 244 12.63 0.84 -10.61
CA VAL A 244 12.59 0.50 -12.05
C VAL A 244 11.27 -0.21 -12.38
N LEU A 245 10.84 -1.17 -11.53
CA LEU A 245 9.56 -1.85 -11.70
C LEU A 245 8.37 -0.88 -11.61
N PHE A 246 8.40 0.09 -10.69
CA PHE A 246 7.32 1.10 -10.58
C PHE A 246 7.23 1.97 -11.82
N LEU A 247 8.37 2.39 -12.39
CA LEU A 247 8.39 3.12 -13.64
C LEU A 247 7.83 2.30 -14.80
N CYS A 248 8.13 1.00 -14.85
CA CYS A 248 7.56 0.07 -15.81
C CYS A 248 6.03 0.00 -15.67
N PHE A 249 5.50 -0.22 -14.46
CA PHE A 249 4.06 -0.24 -14.21
C PHE A 249 3.38 1.09 -14.55
N MET A 250 3.96 2.21 -14.12
CA MET A 250 3.42 3.54 -14.40
C MET A 250 3.33 3.80 -15.89
N SER A 251 4.37 3.49 -16.65
CA SER A 251 4.40 3.71 -18.10
C SER A 251 3.49 2.74 -18.86
N ALA A 252 3.49 1.45 -18.52
CA ALA A 252 2.61 0.46 -19.14
C ALA A 252 1.13 0.77 -18.90
N LEU A 253 0.73 1.05 -17.67
CA LEU A 253 -0.67 1.30 -17.33
C LEU A 253 -1.15 2.70 -17.71
N SER A 254 -0.24 3.64 -17.99
CA SER A 254 -0.61 4.95 -18.51
C SER A 254 -1.31 4.91 -19.89
N TYR A 255 -1.12 3.84 -20.68
CA TYR A 255 -1.87 3.60 -21.91
C TYR A 255 -3.38 3.38 -21.66
N PHE A 256 -3.73 2.92 -20.47
CA PHE A 256 -5.12 2.64 -20.07
C PHE A 256 -5.75 3.78 -19.26
N ASN A 257 -5.12 4.96 -19.23
CA ASN A 257 -5.58 6.08 -18.38
C ASN A 257 -7.06 6.45 -18.64
N ASP A 258 -7.46 6.53 -19.89
CA ASP A 258 -8.84 6.90 -20.29
C ASP A 258 -9.65 5.70 -20.81
N ASN A 259 -9.13 4.47 -20.66
CA ASN A 259 -9.78 3.27 -21.15
C ASN A 259 -10.97 2.88 -20.24
N LYS A 260 -12.17 2.76 -20.87
CA LYS A 260 -13.44 2.49 -20.19
C LYS A 260 -13.92 1.04 -20.32
N ASN A 261 -13.06 0.11 -20.75
CA ASN A 261 -13.47 -1.29 -20.85
C ASN A 261 -13.81 -1.88 -19.46
N HIS A 262 -14.63 -2.95 -19.46
CA HIS A 262 -15.13 -3.56 -18.21
C HIS A 262 -14.01 -4.07 -17.30
N ILE A 263 -12.95 -4.63 -17.84
CA ILE A 263 -11.80 -5.13 -17.05
C ILE A 263 -11.11 -3.96 -16.33
N CYS A 264 -10.82 -2.89 -17.05
CA CYS A 264 -10.23 -1.69 -16.43
C CYS A 264 -11.16 -1.09 -15.36
N ALA A 265 -12.48 -1.11 -15.58
CA ALA A 265 -13.45 -0.62 -14.60
C ALA A 265 -13.45 -1.47 -13.32
N ILE A 266 -13.40 -2.80 -13.43
CA ILE A 266 -13.28 -3.72 -12.29
C ILE A 266 -11.98 -3.46 -11.55
N VAL A 267 -10.84 -3.42 -12.23
CA VAL A 267 -9.52 -3.20 -11.61
C VAL A 267 -9.44 -1.84 -10.93
N ARG A 268 -10.00 -0.77 -11.53
CA ARG A 268 -10.10 0.55 -10.88
C ARG A 268 -10.97 0.51 -9.62
N THR A 269 -12.08 -0.24 -9.64
CA THR A 269 -12.94 -0.41 -8.47
C THR A 269 -12.19 -1.07 -7.32
N LEU A 270 -11.40 -2.11 -7.61
CA LEU A 270 -10.49 -2.71 -6.63
C LEU A 270 -9.44 -1.69 -6.16
N GLY A 271 -8.84 -0.94 -7.08
CA GLY A 271 -7.83 0.09 -6.77
C GLY A 271 -8.34 1.23 -5.89
N THR A 272 -9.61 1.60 -6.02
CA THR A 272 -10.25 2.62 -5.15
C THR A 272 -10.74 2.07 -3.81
N SER A 273 -10.71 0.76 -3.64
CA SER A 273 -11.17 0.03 -2.46
C SER A 273 -10.04 -0.72 -1.74
N THR A 274 -8.78 -0.37 -2.04
CA THR A 274 -7.59 -1.07 -1.54
C THR A 274 -7.56 -1.19 -0.01
N LEU A 275 -7.96 -0.15 0.72
CA LEU A 275 -8.01 -0.18 2.18
C LEU A 275 -8.99 -1.24 2.69
N PHE A 276 -10.19 -1.29 2.12
CA PHE A 276 -11.19 -2.31 2.47
C PHE A 276 -10.67 -3.71 2.17
N ILE A 277 -10.12 -3.92 0.97
CA ILE A 277 -9.59 -5.22 0.55
C ILE A 277 -8.46 -5.65 1.49
N LEU A 278 -7.52 -4.75 1.80
CA LEU A 278 -6.43 -5.00 2.73
C LEU A 278 -6.93 -5.47 4.11
N CYS A 279 -8.01 -4.85 4.61
CA CYS A 279 -8.54 -5.15 5.93
C CYS A 279 -9.30 -6.49 6.00
N ILE A 280 -9.95 -6.92 4.91
CA ILE A 280 -10.94 -8.02 4.97
C ILE A 280 -10.48 -9.31 4.28
N HIS A 281 -9.51 -9.25 3.37
CA HIS A 281 -9.21 -10.39 2.49
C HIS A 281 -8.84 -11.66 3.27
N ILE A 282 -8.05 -11.59 4.33
CA ILE A 282 -7.69 -12.77 5.13
C ILE A 282 -8.92 -13.44 5.73
N LEU A 283 -9.90 -12.66 6.20
CA LEU A 283 -11.13 -13.21 6.80
C LEU A 283 -11.98 -13.97 5.78
N ILE A 284 -11.99 -13.51 4.52
CA ILE A 284 -12.73 -14.14 3.42
C ILE A 284 -11.92 -15.28 2.80
N GLN A 285 -10.61 -15.12 2.70
CA GLN A 285 -9.69 -16.08 2.07
C GLN A 285 -9.50 -17.34 2.89
N THR A 286 -9.41 -17.22 4.21
CA THR A 286 -9.18 -18.36 5.12
C THR A 286 -10.23 -19.48 4.97
N PRO A 287 -11.55 -19.21 4.93
CA PRO A 287 -12.55 -20.23 4.64
C PRO A 287 -12.37 -20.93 3.29
N PHE A 288 -12.02 -20.17 2.22
CA PHE A 288 -11.77 -20.76 0.90
C PHE A 288 -10.55 -21.67 0.92
N GLN A 289 -9.47 -21.26 1.58
CA GLN A 289 -8.27 -22.09 1.73
C GLN A 289 -8.56 -23.42 2.43
N ARG A 290 -9.40 -23.39 3.47
CA ARG A 290 -9.83 -24.60 4.17
C ARG A 290 -10.71 -25.50 3.30
N ALA A 291 -11.64 -24.90 2.54
CA ALA A 291 -12.49 -25.64 1.61
C ALA A 291 -11.65 -26.32 0.50
N ILE A 292 -10.70 -25.58 -0.08
CA ILE A 292 -9.77 -26.09 -1.09
C ILE A 292 -8.96 -27.27 -0.52
N MET A 293 -8.41 -27.14 0.68
CA MET A 293 -7.66 -28.22 1.34
C MET A 293 -8.54 -29.46 1.57
N LYS A 294 -9.81 -29.26 1.94
CA LYS A 294 -10.75 -30.38 2.14
C LYS A 294 -11.12 -31.07 0.84
N ILE A 295 -11.26 -30.33 -0.27
CA ILE A 295 -11.70 -30.87 -1.59
C ILE A 295 -10.54 -31.53 -2.32
N PHE A 296 -9.38 -30.87 -2.37
CA PHE A 296 -8.22 -31.31 -3.17
C PHE A 296 -7.18 -32.08 -2.36
N GLY A 297 -7.25 -32.07 -1.02
CA GLY A 297 -6.28 -32.72 -0.14
C GLY A 297 -4.93 -31.98 -0.03
N HIS A 298 -4.68 -31.00 -0.89
CA HIS A 298 -3.43 -30.24 -0.96
C HIS A 298 -3.67 -28.82 -1.46
N ARG A 299 -2.65 -27.98 -1.35
CA ARG A 299 -2.66 -26.61 -1.87
C ARG A 299 -1.49 -26.44 -2.83
N GLU A 300 -1.78 -26.02 -4.04
CA GLU A 300 -0.82 -25.78 -5.11
C GLU A 300 -1.03 -24.39 -5.72
N VAL A 301 -0.13 -23.98 -6.61
CA VAL A 301 -0.21 -22.68 -7.32
C VAL A 301 -1.53 -22.54 -8.06
N PHE A 302 -2.02 -23.61 -8.71
CA PHE A 302 -3.31 -23.58 -9.41
C PHE A 302 -4.49 -23.34 -8.45
N THR A 303 -4.52 -24.03 -7.31
CA THR A 303 -5.55 -23.80 -6.28
C THR A 303 -5.42 -22.42 -5.65
N GLY A 304 -4.21 -21.84 -5.63
CA GLY A 304 -3.96 -20.45 -5.24
C GLY A 304 -4.67 -19.43 -6.15
N TYR A 305 -4.70 -19.67 -7.47
CA TYR A 305 -5.47 -18.80 -8.39
C TYR A 305 -6.97 -18.87 -8.14
N ILE A 306 -7.51 -20.06 -7.86
CA ILE A 306 -8.93 -20.24 -7.51
C ILE A 306 -9.26 -19.47 -6.23
N ASP A 307 -8.42 -19.61 -5.21
CA ASP A 307 -8.57 -18.92 -3.93
C ASP A 307 -8.63 -17.39 -4.10
N VAL A 308 -7.67 -16.83 -4.86
CA VAL A 308 -7.65 -15.39 -5.17
C VAL A 308 -8.92 -14.96 -5.90
N ALA A 309 -9.33 -15.71 -6.93
CA ALA A 309 -10.50 -15.39 -7.74
C ALA A 309 -11.79 -15.36 -6.90
N LEU A 310 -12.01 -16.39 -6.07
CA LEU A 310 -13.17 -16.47 -5.18
C LEU A 310 -13.15 -15.37 -4.12
N THR A 311 -12.00 -15.13 -3.50
CA THR A 311 -11.82 -14.07 -2.50
C THR A 311 -12.14 -12.70 -3.09
N LEU A 312 -11.56 -12.37 -4.25
CA LEU A 312 -11.80 -11.09 -4.92
C LEU A 312 -13.23 -10.93 -5.43
N LEU A 313 -13.87 -12.02 -5.89
CA LEU A 313 -15.27 -11.99 -6.29
C LEU A 313 -16.18 -11.61 -5.12
N VAL A 314 -16.03 -12.28 -3.97
CA VAL A 314 -16.82 -11.96 -2.76
C VAL A 314 -16.56 -10.53 -2.31
N ILE A 315 -15.29 -10.09 -2.26
CA ILE A 315 -14.95 -8.72 -1.87
C ILE A 315 -15.56 -7.72 -2.84
N TYR A 316 -15.48 -7.96 -4.15
CA TYR A 316 -16.04 -7.08 -5.16
C TYR A 316 -17.55 -6.87 -4.98
N LEU A 317 -18.29 -7.94 -4.66
CA LEU A 317 -19.71 -7.87 -4.34
C LEU A 317 -20.01 -7.12 -3.05
N LEU A 318 -19.09 -7.15 -2.07
CA LEU A 318 -19.23 -6.42 -0.80
C LEU A 318 -18.90 -4.92 -0.92
N ILE A 319 -18.10 -4.49 -1.90
CA ILE A 319 -17.68 -3.09 -2.07
C ILE A 319 -18.86 -2.10 -2.09
N PRO A 320 -19.94 -2.30 -2.87
CA PRO A 320 -21.09 -1.40 -2.89
C PRO A 320 -21.76 -1.29 -1.52
N PHE A 321 -21.95 -2.42 -0.84
CA PHE A 321 -22.55 -2.48 0.49
C PHE A 321 -21.72 -1.67 1.51
N VAL A 322 -20.41 -1.90 1.57
CA VAL A 322 -19.53 -1.21 2.51
C VAL A 322 -19.47 0.29 2.22
N ASN A 323 -19.40 0.66 0.94
CA ASN A 323 -19.43 2.08 0.54
C ASN A 323 -20.72 2.78 0.96
N LYS A 324 -21.86 2.08 0.93
CA LYS A 324 -23.16 2.63 1.27
C LYS A 324 -23.39 2.70 2.78
N TYR A 325 -23.09 1.62 3.51
CA TYR A 325 -23.49 1.46 4.91
C TYR A 325 -22.36 1.69 5.91
N LEU A 326 -21.10 1.46 5.53
CA LEU A 326 -19.93 1.52 6.41
C LEU A 326 -18.80 2.44 5.85
N PRO A 327 -19.12 3.61 5.23
CA PRO A 327 -18.08 4.46 4.65
C PRO A 327 -17.05 4.93 5.69
N TRP A 328 -17.44 5.14 6.92
CA TRP A 328 -16.56 5.52 8.02
C TRP A 328 -15.54 4.44 8.37
N ALA A 329 -15.92 3.14 8.26
CA ALA A 329 -15.04 2.01 8.54
C ALA A 329 -13.92 1.85 7.50
N ILE A 330 -14.04 2.52 6.35
CA ILE A 330 -13.04 2.54 5.28
C ILE A 330 -12.46 3.94 5.03
N GLY A 331 -12.58 4.83 6.04
CA GLY A 331 -12.01 6.17 6.01
C GLY A 331 -12.66 7.14 5.03
N LYS A 332 -13.83 6.80 4.46
CA LYS A 332 -14.59 7.69 3.57
C LYS A 332 -15.49 8.64 4.37
N LYS A 333 -15.82 9.79 3.78
CA LYS A 333 -16.86 10.67 4.31
C LYS A 333 -18.23 10.08 3.97
N ARG A 334 -19.19 10.27 4.88
CA ARG A 334 -20.62 10.10 4.56
C ARG A 334 -21.05 11.10 3.55
#